data_cff0c64d610d652d47e2e710961feea0
#
_entry.id   cff0c64d610d652d47e2e710961feea0
#
_cell.length_a   1.000
_cell.length_b   1.000
_cell.length_c   1.000
_cell.angle_alpha   90.00
_cell.angle_beta   90.00
_cell.angle_gamma   90.00
#
_symmetry.space_group_name_H-M   'P 1'
#
loop_
_entity.id
_entity.type
_entity.pdbx_description
1 polymer ?
#
loop_
_entity_poly.entity_id
_entity_poly.type
_entity_poly.pdbx_seq_one_letter_code
_entity_poly.pdbx_strand_id
1 'polypeptide(L)'
;MLERKQILPIGSTIAVCYRTDGGNETILQVVGHLTMRRAKVCLYDYVCVYYPQGIEDGLVYINHTDIVRVVDPSELRDETYDRWLTRKHGEYLAYYNTRDPKERPDIDTTRRAILIGRERERKNNRIRKWMRIICAAATTLGAGLAFLLTKRWEIAVGALFFAFLGSRTRK
;
A
#
# COMPACT_ATOMS: atom_id res chain seq x y z
N MET A 1 -12.38 -0.81 23.87
CA MET A 1 -12.45 -2.03 23.03
C MET A 1 -13.70 -1.92 22.16
N LEU A 2 -13.60 -2.18 20.86
CA LEU A 2 -14.72 -2.04 19.93
C LEU A 2 -15.68 -3.25 20.08
N GLU A 3 -16.94 -3.00 20.36
CA GLU A 3 -17.96 -4.04 20.37
C GLU A 3 -18.35 -4.46 18.95
N ARG A 4 -18.69 -5.75 18.74
CA ARG A 4 -19.10 -6.26 17.43
C ARG A 4 -20.22 -5.44 16.78
N LYS A 5 -21.18 -4.96 17.58
CA LYS A 5 -22.32 -4.15 17.10
C LYS A 5 -21.91 -2.77 16.59
N GLN A 6 -20.75 -2.27 17.01
CA GLN A 6 -20.21 -0.96 16.62
C GLN A 6 -19.37 -1.04 15.35
N ILE A 7 -19.02 -2.24 14.88
CA ILE A 7 -18.21 -2.41 13.67
C ILE A 7 -19.04 -2.01 12.46
N LEU A 8 -18.58 -0.99 11.75
CA LEU A 8 -19.21 -0.51 10.54
C LEU A 8 -19.09 -1.55 9.42
N PRO A 9 -20.13 -1.77 8.61
CA PRO A 9 -20.06 -2.69 7.46
C PRO A 9 -19.01 -2.27 6.43
N ILE A 10 -18.51 -3.26 5.66
CA ILE A 10 -17.71 -2.97 4.45
C ILE A 10 -18.58 -2.16 3.48
N GLY A 11 -17.96 -1.17 2.82
CA GLY A 11 -18.65 -0.23 1.96
C GLY A 11 -19.09 1.05 2.66
N SER A 12 -19.14 1.09 4.00
CA SER A 12 -19.47 2.31 4.73
C SER A 12 -18.49 3.43 4.42
N THR A 13 -19.02 4.64 4.24
CA THR A 13 -18.23 5.85 4.02
C THR A 13 -18.15 6.67 5.31
N ILE A 14 -16.94 7.05 5.70
CA ILE A 14 -16.65 7.71 6.97
C ILE A 14 -15.81 8.96 6.77
N ALA A 15 -15.91 9.90 7.69
CA ALA A 15 -15.06 11.08 7.75
C ALA A 15 -14.05 10.93 8.90
N VAL A 16 -12.79 11.25 8.61
CA VAL A 16 -11.70 11.31 9.58
C VAL A 16 -11.00 12.65 9.47
N CYS A 17 -10.40 13.14 10.56
CA CYS A 17 -9.59 14.35 10.56
C CYS A 17 -8.12 14.01 10.78
N TYR A 18 -7.26 14.54 9.93
CA TYR A 18 -5.82 14.51 10.15
C TYR A 18 -5.36 15.85 10.73
N ARG A 19 -4.64 15.82 11.84
CA ARG A 19 -4.06 17.04 12.45
C ARG A 19 -3.09 17.74 11.50
N THR A 20 -2.40 16.96 10.68
CA THR A 20 -1.44 17.43 9.68
C THR A 20 -2.06 18.23 8.53
N ASP A 21 -3.38 18.11 8.31
CA ASP A 21 -4.11 18.80 7.22
C ASP A 21 -4.93 20.00 7.73
N GLY A 22 -4.55 20.55 8.88
CA GLY A 22 -5.28 21.69 9.45
C GLY A 22 -6.68 21.35 9.94
N GLY A 23 -6.97 20.05 10.18
CA GLY A 23 -8.26 19.60 10.67
C GLY A 23 -9.34 19.41 9.61
N ASN A 24 -8.97 19.44 8.34
CA ASN A 24 -9.92 19.15 7.26
C ASN A 24 -10.38 17.69 7.29
N GLU A 25 -11.67 17.48 7.05
CA GLU A 25 -12.23 16.14 6.93
C GLU A 25 -11.74 15.46 5.66
N THR A 26 -11.30 14.23 5.80
CA THR A 26 -10.97 13.33 4.70
C THR A 26 -12.01 12.22 4.67
N ILE A 27 -12.57 11.97 3.50
CA ILE A 27 -13.57 10.92 3.31
C ILE A 27 -12.89 9.61 2.93
N LEU A 28 -13.21 8.56 3.68
CA LEU A 28 -12.67 7.21 3.48
C LEU A 28 -13.82 6.22 3.33
N GLN A 29 -13.59 5.16 2.55
CA GLN A 29 -14.51 4.02 2.45
C GLN A 29 -13.90 2.80 3.13
N VAL A 30 -14.68 2.12 3.96
CA VAL A 30 -14.28 0.89 4.66
C VAL A 30 -14.23 -0.27 3.66
N VAL A 31 -13.07 -0.91 3.52
CA VAL A 31 -12.87 -2.06 2.62
C VAL A 31 -12.45 -3.32 3.38
N GLY A 32 -12.21 -3.23 4.68
CA GLY A 32 -11.88 -4.39 5.51
C GLY A 32 -11.88 -4.06 7.00
N HIS A 33 -11.86 -5.11 7.81
CA HIS A 33 -11.90 -5.03 9.26
C HIS A 33 -10.77 -5.80 9.91
N LEU A 34 -10.47 -5.41 11.16
CA LEU A 34 -9.68 -6.16 12.12
C LEU A 34 -8.38 -6.69 11.51
N THR A 35 -7.68 -5.81 10.80
CA THR A 35 -6.49 -6.17 10.02
C THR A 35 -5.23 -5.98 10.83
N MET A 36 -4.39 -7.00 10.83
CA MET A 36 -3.07 -6.96 11.43
C MET A 36 -2.02 -6.57 10.37
N ARG A 37 -1.34 -5.46 10.58
CA ARG A 37 -0.21 -5.08 9.74
C ARG A 37 1.04 -5.82 10.19
N ARG A 38 1.41 -6.89 9.48
CA ARG A 38 2.52 -7.80 9.83
C ARG A 38 3.86 -7.09 10.07
N ALA A 39 4.16 -6.03 9.31
CA ALA A 39 5.44 -5.32 9.39
C ALA A 39 5.69 -4.61 10.73
N LYS A 40 4.63 -4.25 11.49
CA LYS A 40 4.73 -3.54 12.77
C LYS A 40 3.95 -4.22 13.90
N VAL A 41 3.30 -5.34 13.62
CA VAL A 41 2.45 -6.06 14.58
C VAL A 41 1.42 -5.14 15.22
N CYS A 42 0.85 -4.21 14.44
CA CYS A 42 -0.20 -3.31 14.88
C CYS A 42 -1.55 -3.81 14.39
N LEU A 43 -2.53 -3.78 15.27
CA LEU A 43 -3.92 -4.13 14.99
C LEU A 43 -4.72 -2.86 14.74
N TYR A 44 -5.51 -2.85 13.67
CA TYR A 44 -6.40 -1.75 13.32
C TYR A 44 -7.83 -2.26 13.24
N ASP A 45 -8.79 -1.41 13.60
CA ASP A 45 -10.19 -1.75 13.55
C ASP A 45 -10.70 -1.80 12.11
N TYR A 46 -10.19 -0.92 11.23
CA TYR A 46 -10.60 -0.82 9.83
C TYR A 46 -9.42 -0.68 8.86
N VAL A 47 -9.64 -1.20 7.66
CA VAL A 47 -8.85 -0.87 6.48
C VAL A 47 -9.75 -0.08 5.55
N CYS A 48 -9.28 1.07 5.09
CA CYS A 48 -10.03 1.99 4.26
C CYS A 48 -9.25 2.37 3.01
N VAL A 49 -9.97 2.92 2.04
CA VAL A 49 -9.43 3.60 0.86
C VAL A 49 -9.94 5.03 0.83
N TYR A 50 -9.23 5.91 0.14
CA TYR A 50 -9.71 7.27 -0.09
C TYR A 50 -10.93 7.27 -1.02
N TYR A 51 -11.97 8.02 -0.65
CA TYR A 51 -13.15 8.18 -1.49
C TYR A 51 -13.05 9.51 -2.25
N PRO A 52 -13.31 9.55 -3.57
CA PRO A 52 -13.70 8.45 -4.47
C PRO A 52 -12.54 7.69 -5.13
N GLN A 53 -11.27 8.02 -4.84
CA GLN A 53 -10.07 7.53 -5.55
C GLN A 53 -9.83 6.02 -5.40
N GLY A 54 -10.40 5.41 -4.36
CA GLY A 54 -10.28 3.97 -4.15
C GLY A 54 -8.86 3.54 -3.79
N ILE A 55 -8.44 2.39 -4.32
CA ILE A 55 -7.16 1.76 -4.01
C ILE A 55 -5.94 2.45 -4.64
N GLU A 56 -6.14 3.34 -5.62
CA GLU A 56 -5.05 4.02 -6.32
C GLU A 56 -4.18 4.83 -5.36
N ASP A 57 -4.81 5.47 -4.37
CA ASP A 57 -4.13 6.19 -3.31
C ASP A 57 -3.66 5.31 -2.15
N GLY A 58 -3.83 4.00 -2.26
CA GLY A 58 -3.40 2.98 -1.32
C GLY A 58 -4.36 2.79 -0.15
N LEU A 59 -3.96 1.88 0.76
CA LEU A 59 -4.75 1.50 1.91
C LEU A 59 -4.42 2.38 3.11
N VAL A 60 -5.46 2.81 3.83
CA VAL A 60 -5.39 3.55 5.10
C VAL A 60 -5.87 2.65 6.21
N TYR A 61 -5.13 2.60 7.31
CA TYR A 61 -5.47 1.81 8.49
C TYR A 61 -5.86 2.76 9.61
N ILE A 62 -7.04 2.58 10.18
CA ILE A 62 -7.60 3.46 11.21
C ILE A 62 -8.22 2.66 12.35
N ASN A 63 -8.37 3.31 13.49
CA ASN A 63 -9.14 2.79 14.61
C ASN A 63 -10.53 3.44 14.64
N HIS A 64 -11.47 2.82 15.31
CA HIS A 64 -12.82 3.35 15.44
C HIS A 64 -12.85 4.75 16.10
N THR A 65 -11.91 4.99 17.01
CA THR A 65 -11.73 6.28 17.68
C THR A 65 -11.29 7.43 16.77
N ASP A 66 -10.76 7.10 15.58
CA ASP A 66 -10.31 8.10 14.59
C ASP A 66 -11.47 8.61 13.71
N ILE A 67 -12.64 7.97 13.80
CA ILE A 67 -13.83 8.32 13.03
C ILE A 67 -14.51 9.51 13.67
N VAL A 68 -14.65 10.60 12.91
CA VAL A 68 -15.38 11.80 13.34
C VAL A 68 -16.88 11.61 13.17
N ARG A 69 -17.27 11.07 12.00
CA ARG A 69 -18.68 10.75 11.70
C ARG A 69 -18.79 9.70 10.60
N VAL A 70 -19.92 9.01 10.60
CA VAL A 70 -20.32 8.13 9.49
C VAL A 70 -21.06 8.99 8.48
N VAL A 71 -20.60 8.99 7.22
CA VAL A 71 -21.19 9.75 6.12
C VAL A 71 -22.32 8.96 5.49
N ASP A 72 -22.05 7.68 5.19
CA ASP A 72 -22.99 6.76 4.59
C ASP A 72 -22.74 5.35 5.14
N PRO A 73 -23.64 4.81 5.97
CA PRO A 73 -23.54 3.45 6.46
C PRO A 73 -23.93 2.47 5.34
N SER A 74 -23.06 1.53 5.02
CA SER A 74 -23.39 0.48 4.06
C SER A 74 -24.44 -0.50 4.65
N GLU A 75 -25.41 -0.89 3.82
CA GLU A 75 -26.42 -1.89 4.14
C GLU A 75 -25.97 -3.33 3.83
N LEU A 76 -24.75 -3.51 3.31
CA LEU A 76 -24.20 -4.82 2.94
C LEU A 76 -23.95 -5.68 4.19
N ARG A 77 -25.02 -6.30 4.70
CA ARG A 77 -24.98 -7.21 5.84
C ARG A 77 -25.85 -8.41 5.58
N ASP A 78 -25.24 -9.55 5.30
CA ASP A 78 -25.90 -10.84 5.19
C ASP A 78 -25.42 -11.81 6.28
N GLU A 79 -26.06 -12.98 6.38
CA GLU A 79 -25.72 -14.00 7.37
C GLU A 79 -24.27 -14.51 7.21
N THR A 80 -23.77 -14.60 5.99
CA THR A 80 -22.39 -15.04 5.69
C THR A 80 -21.40 -14.04 6.21
N TYR A 81 -21.66 -12.74 5.97
CA TYR A 81 -20.86 -11.65 6.49
C TYR A 81 -20.85 -11.63 8.02
N ASP A 82 -22.00 -11.78 8.66
CA ASP A 82 -22.10 -11.77 10.13
C ASP A 82 -21.39 -12.97 10.78
N ARG A 83 -21.42 -14.15 10.16
CA ARG A 83 -20.61 -15.32 10.59
C ARG A 83 -19.13 -15.05 10.46
N TRP A 84 -18.69 -14.50 9.33
CA TRP A 84 -17.30 -14.12 9.11
C TRP A 84 -16.84 -13.07 10.12
N LEU A 85 -17.64 -12.02 10.34
CA LEU A 85 -17.33 -10.94 11.28
C LEU A 85 -17.24 -11.45 12.73
N THR A 86 -18.11 -12.42 13.12
CA THR A 86 -18.06 -13.03 14.45
C THR A 86 -16.74 -13.74 14.68
N ARG A 87 -16.28 -14.53 13.71
CA ARG A 87 -14.98 -15.21 13.79
C ARG A 87 -13.84 -14.19 13.87
N LYS A 88 -13.84 -13.19 13.02
CA LYS A 88 -12.80 -12.15 12.98
C LYS A 88 -12.75 -11.34 14.26
N HIS A 89 -13.90 -11.01 14.83
CA HIS A 89 -13.97 -10.31 16.11
C HIS A 89 -13.43 -11.17 17.27
N GLY A 90 -13.66 -12.47 17.24
CA GLY A 90 -13.06 -13.40 18.21
C GLY A 90 -11.53 -13.43 18.13
N GLU A 91 -10.98 -13.51 16.90
CA GLU A 91 -9.53 -13.42 16.65
C GLU A 91 -8.95 -12.07 17.13
N TYR A 92 -9.67 -10.98 16.86
CA TYR A 92 -9.32 -9.64 17.30
C TYR A 92 -9.25 -9.52 18.82
N LEU A 93 -10.26 -10.02 19.53
CA LEU A 93 -10.31 -9.98 20.99
C LEU A 93 -9.18 -10.78 21.62
N ALA A 94 -8.91 -11.97 21.09
CA ALA A 94 -7.80 -12.79 21.58
C ALA A 94 -6.47 -12.06 21.43
N TYR A 95 -6.26 -11.38 20.31
CA TYR A 95 -5.06 -10.59 20.06
C TYR A 95 -5.00 -9.32 20.93
N TYR A 96 -6.14 -8.62 21.08
CA TYR A 96 -6.25 -7.39 21.86
C TYR A 96 -5.91 -7.62 23.34
N ASN A 97 -6.38 -8.73 23.91
CA ASN A 97 -6.15 -9.08 25.31
C ASN A 97 -4.69 -9.46 25.60
N THR A 98 -3.91 -9.78 24.59
CA THR A 98 -2.48 -10.16 24.74
C THR A 98 -1.52 -8.97 24.63
N ARG A 99 -2.01 -7.75 24.30
CA ARG A 99 -1.16 -6.59 24.01
C ARG A 99 -1.62 -5.31 24.73
N ASP A 100 -0.62 -4.47 25.04
CA ASP A 100 -0.88 -3.14 25.61
C ASP A 100 -1.54 -2.22 24.56
N PRO A 101 -2.71 -1.62 24.87
CA PRO A 101 -3.39 -0.65 24.00
C PRO A 101 -2.53 0.57 23.61
N LYS A 102 -1.50 0.88 24.38
CA LYS A 102 -0.56 1.98 24.09
C LYS A 102 0.29 1.78 22.83
N GLU A 103 0.37 0.57 22.32
CA GLU A 103 1.11 0.27 21.08
C GLU A 103 0.34 0.60 19.80
N ARG A 104 -0.86 1.14 19.88
CA ARG A 104 -1.64 1.53 18.70
C ARG A 104 -1.15 2.88 18.20
N PRO A 105 -0.56 2.96 16.99
CA PRO A 105 -0.23 4.24 16.42
C PRO A 105 -1.52 5.00 16.07
N ASP A 106 -1.52 6.29 16.35
CA ASP A 106 -2.58 7.18 15.91
C ASP A 106 -2.66 7.28 14.38
N ILE A 107 -3.75 7.85 13.88
CA ILE A 107 -3.99 8.00 12.45
C ILE A 107 -2.91 8.85 11.76
N ASP A 108 -2.41 9.89 12.43
CA ASP A 108 -1.35 10.76 11.89
C ASP A 108 -0.03 10.04 11.72
N THR A 109 0.35 9.20 12.69
CA THR A 109 1.54 8.34 12.62
C THR A 109 1.42 7.34 11.47
N THR A 110 0.24 6.77 11.29
CA THR A 110 -0.04 5.83 10.19
C THR A 110 0.08 6.53 8.84
N ARG A 111 -0.51 7.72 8.70
CA ARG A 111 -0.44 8.53 7.48
C ARG A 111 0.99 8.92 7.14
N ARG A 112 1.76 9.42 8.10
CA ARG A 112 3.18 9.75 7.90
C ARG A 112 3.98 8.54 7.40
N ALA A 113 3.74 7.36 7.97
CA ALA A 113 4.41 6.14 7.55
C ALA A 113 4.06 5.76 6.09
N ILE A 114 2.81 5.97 5.67
CA ILE A 114 2.35 5.74 4.29
C ILE A 114 3.02 6.74 3.34
N LEU A 115 3.03 8.03 3.67
CA LEU A 115 3.64 9.08 2.85
C LEU A 115 5.14 8.83 2.66
N ILE A 116 5.86 8.52 3.73
CA ILE A 116 7.29 8.16 3.67
C ILE A 116 7.51 6.92 2.79
N GLY A 117 6.63 5.92 2.91
CA GLY A 117 6.67 4.73 2.06
C GLY A 117 6.52 5.06 0.57
N ARG A 118 5.54 5.90 0.22
CA ARG A 118 5.30 6.37 -1.16
C ARG A 118 6.47 7.18 -1.73
N GLU A 119 7.06 8.07 -0.93
CA GLU A 119 8.23 8.83 -1.36
C GLU A 119 9.43 7.93 -1.64
N ARG A 120 9.69 6.94 -0.77
CA ARG A 120 10.74 5.93 -0.98
C ARG A 120 10.51 5.13 -2.25
N GLU A 121 9.27 4.72 -2.50
CA GLU A 121 8.91 3.97 -3.69
C GLU A 121 9.08 4.80 -4.98
N ARG A 122 8.61 6.07 -4.98
CA ARG A 122 8.86 7.01 -6.08
C ARG A 122 10.34 7.21 -6.35
N LYS A 123 11.15 7.37 -5.29
CA LYS A 123 12.61 7.50 -5.39
C LYS A 123 13.25 6.25 -5.95
N ASN A 124 12.86 5.07 -5.47
CA ASN A 124 13.35 3.78 -5.97
C ASN A 124 12.97 3.55 -7.44
N ASN A 125 11.75 3.88 -7.84
CA ASN A 125 11.30 3.77 -9.23
C ASN A 125 12.06 4.71 -10.14
N ARG A 126 12.38 5.94 -9.67
CA ARG A 126 13.23 6.89 -10.40
C ARG A 126 14.64 6.32 -10.58
N ILE A 127 15.25 5.81 -9.51
CA ILE A 127 16.58 5.17 -9.55
C ILE A 127 16.58 3.98 -10.50
N ARG A 128 15.58 3.09 -10.43
CA ARG A 128 15.44 1.94 -11.36
C ARG A 128 15.33 2.39 -12.81
N LYS A 129 14.60 3.48 -13.07
CA LYS A 129 14.48 4.05 -14.42
C LYS A 129 15.83 4.56 -14.92
N TRP A 130 16.57 5.30 -14.10
CA TRP A 130 17.92 5.78 -14.44
C TRP A 130 18.91 4.64 -14.64
N MET A 131 18.89 3.63 -13.79
CA MET A 131 19.75 2.44 -13.95
C MET A 131 19.50 1.73 -15.28
N ARG A 132 18.23 1.60 -15.72
CA ARG A 132 17.91 1.03 -17.02
C ARG A 132 18.49 1.85 -18.18
N ILE A 133 18.41 3.18 -18.10
CA ILE A 133 18.98 4.09 -19.11
C ILE A 133 20.50 3.95 -19.16
N ILE A 134 21.16 3.95 -18.00
CA ILE A 134 22.62 3.80 -17.91
C ILE A 134 23.06 2.44 -18.47
N CYS A 135 22.40 1.36 -18.10
CA CYS A 135 22.70 0.03 -18.62
C CYS A 135 22.51 -0.03 -20.15
N ALA A 136 21.43 0.55 -20.69
CA ALA A 136 21.20 0.61 -22.14
C ALA A 136 22.30 1.43 -22.85
N ALA A 137 22.68 2.58 -22.30
CA ALA A 137 23.77 3.40 -22.86
C ALA A 137 25.13 2.67 -22.80
N ALA A 138 25.44 2.00 -21.71
CA ALA A 138 26.68 1.25 -21.55
C ALA A 138 26.77 0.07 -22.55
N THR A 139 25.64 -0.63 -22.79
CA THR A 139 25.61 -1.73 -23.77
C THR A 139 25.74 -1.23 -25.21
N THR A 140 25.12 -0.10 -25.56
CA THR A 140 25.28 0.48 -26.90
C THR A 140 26.71 1.00 -27.13
N LEU A 141 27.33 1.64 -26.14
CA LEU A 141 28.73 2.08 -26.21
C LEU A 141 29.69 0.89 -26.31
N GLY A 142 29.46 -0.16 -25.52
CA GLY A 142 30.26 -1.39 -25.57
C GLY A 142 30.17 -2.09 -26.91
N ALA A 143 28.97 -2.19 -27.50
CA ALA A 143 28.79 -2.76 -28.84
C ALA A 143 29.46 -1.92 -29.92
N GLY A 144 29.38 -0.59 -29.83
CA GLY A 144 30.06 0.33 -30.75
C GLY A 144 31.59 0.20 -30.68
N LEU A 145 32.13 0.11 -29.47
CA LEU A 145 33.58 -0.06 -29.26
C LEU A 145 34.06 -1.44 -29.80
N ALA A 146 33.30 -2.50 -29.55
CA ALA A 146 33.59 -3.84 -30.08
C ALA A 146 33.59 -3.86 -31.63
N PHE A 147 32.64 -3.15 -32.27
CA PHE A 147 32.58 -2.99 -33.71
C PHE A 147 33.82 -2.25 -34.24
N LEU A 148 34.22 -1.17 -33.61
CA LEU A 148 35.39 -0.38 -34.01
C LEU A 148 36.70 -1.18 -33.87
N LEU A 149 36.84 -2.00 -32.83
CA LEU A 149 38.04 -2.78 -32.58
C LEU A 149 38.13 -4.02 -33.48
N THR A 150 37.02 -4.68 -33.73
CA THR A 150 37.03 -5.96 -34.47
C THR A 150 36.69 -5.84 -35.96
N LYS A 151 36.08 -4.70 -36.34
CA LYS A 151 35.48 -4.49 -37.69
C LYS A 151 34.50 -5.62 -38.09
N ARG A 152 34.01 -6.41 -37.15
CA ARG A 152 33.06 -7.51 -37.37
C ARG A 152 31.70 -7.10 -36.79
N TRP A 153 30.77 -6.76 -37.67
CA TRP A 153 29.42 -6.33 -37.29
C TRP A 153 28.61 -7.44 -36.59
N GLU A 154 28.93 -8.71 -36.85
CA GLU A 154 28.29 -9.89 -36.23
C GLU A 154 28.41 -9.88 -34.70
N ILE A 155 29.56 -9.45 -34.16
CA ILE A 155 29.81 -9.38 -32.73
C ILE A 155 28.99 -8.24 -32.13
N ALA A 156 28.87 -7.11 -32.79
CA ALA A 156 28.09 -5.97 -32.32
C ALA A 156 26.59 -6.28 -32.28
N VAL A 157 26.06 -6.97 -33.28
CA VAL A 157 24.66 -7.42 -33.32
C VAL A 157 24.38 -8.46 -32.23
N GLY A 158 25.28 -9.42 -32.03
CA GLY A 158 25.18 -10.41 -30.93
C GLY A 158 25.12 -9.77 -29.58
N ALA A 159 25.99 -8.79 -29.27
CA ALA A 159 25.99 -8.07 -28.00
C ALA A 159 24.70 -7.27 -27.76
N LEU A 160 24.17 -6.61 -28.78
CA LEU A 160 22.88 -5.90 -28.72
C LEU A 160 21.70 -6.86 -28.48
N PHE A 161 21.70 -8.01 -29.13
CA PHE A 161 20.67 -9.03 -28.98
C PHE A 161 20.65 -9.61 -27.56
N PHE A 162 21.81 -9.92 -26.98
CA PHE A 162 21.93 -10.39 -25.60
C PHE A 162 21.49 -9.32 -24.59
N ALA A 163 21.83 -8.05 -24.81
CA ALA A 163 21.38 -6.95 -23.98
C ALA A 163 19.85 -6.80 -24.02
N PHE A 164 19.24 -6.96 -25.17
CA PHE A 164 17.78 -6.90 -25.34
C PHE A 164 17.07 -8.07 -24.63
N LEU A 165 17.57 -9.28 -24.75
CA LEU A 165 17.03 -10.45 -24.05
C LEU A 165 17.17 -10.32 -22.53
N GLY A 166 18.32 -9.88 -22.03
CA GLY A 166 18.55 -9.68 -20.59
C GLY A 166 17.65 -8.61 -19.97
N SER A 167 17.20 -7.63 -20.76
CA SER A 167 16.23 -6.62 -20.31
C SER A 167 14.79 -7.15 -20.19
N ARG A 168 14.46 -8.22 -20.92
CA ARG A 168 13.11 -8.79 -20.99
C ARG A 168 12.83 -9.86 -19.91
N THR A 169 13.87 -10.52 -19.41
CA THR A 169 13.73 -11.62 -18.43
C THR A 169 13.60 -11.16 -16.98
N ARG A 170 13.62 -9.86 -16.72
CA ARG A 170 13.46 -9.27 -15.36
C ARG A 170 12.11 -8.55 -15.21
N LYS A 171 11.02 -9.26 -15.53
CA LYS A 171 9.67 -8.86 -15.10
C LYS A 171 9.23 -9.66 -13.89
#